data_cbed25850508651d5515698d0251fb39
#
_entry.id   cbed25850508651d5515698d0251fb39
#
_cell.length_a   1.000
_cell.length_b   1.000
_cell.length_c   1.000
_cell.angle_alpha   90.00
_cell.angle_beta   90.00
_cell.angle_gamma   90.00
#
_symmetry.space_group_name_H-M   'P 1'
#
loop_
_entity.id
_entity.type
_entity.pdbx_description
1 polymer ?
#
loop_
_entity_poly.entity_id
_entity_poly.type
_entity_poly.pdbx_seq_one_letter_code
_entity_poly.pdbx_strand_id
1 'polypeptide(L)'
;MEYGLIGGKLGHSYSKIIHEMLADYTYDLCPLTPEEFPKFMEAHDFRAINVTIPYKQDVIPYLDEIDAPAQAIGAVNTIVNKNGRLCGHNTDYPGFRYMLQKNEIPVKDQICLVLGTGGASKAVVAVLRDMGASKVLLVSRHAAPGVITYQEAIADHTDAQLIVNTTPVGMFPDNDSSPLDLTPFAACHSVVDVVYNPTVTAIVAQARKLGKKGITGLEMLVAQALYAIEFFLDTSLEEEKIQEVY
;
A
#
# COMPACT_ATOMS: atom_id res chain seq x y z
N MET A 1 6.01 23.20 -4.17
CA MET A 1 5.50 22.75 -2.85
C MET A 1 6.66 22.21 -2.03
N GLU A 2 6.62 22.35 -0.69
CA GLU A 2 7.71 21.85 0.15
C GLU A 2 7.52 20.36 0.46
N TYR A 3 6.35 20.00 0.98
CA TYR A 3 5.94 18.62 1.26
C TYR A 3 4.58 18.32 0.64
N GLY A 4 4.38 17.10 0.17
CA GLY A 4 3.08 16.74 -0.40
C GLY A 4 2.99 15.36 -1.02
N LEU A 5 1.85 15.11 -1.67
CA LEU A 5 1.52 13.87 -2.36
C LEU A 5 1.29 14.16 -3.83
N ILE A 6 1.97 13.42 -4.70
CA ILE A 6 1.67 13.38 -6.14
C ILE A 6 0.95 12.08 -6.51
N GLY A 7 0.04 12.17 -7.47
CA GLY A 7 -0.73 11.04 -7.98
C GLY A 7 -1.72 11.48 -9.05
N GLY A 8 -2.51 10.56 -9.62
CA GLY A 8 -3.47 10.91 -10.67
C GLY A 8 -4.71 11.62 -10.11
N LYS A 9 -5.38 11.04 -9.10
CA LYS A 9 -6.60 11.58 -8.47
C LYS A 9 -6.44 11.55 -6.96
N LEU A 10 -6.49 12.71 -6.31
CA LEU A 10 -6.18 12.86 -4.88
C LEU A 10 -7.33 13.42 -4.04
N GLY A 11 -8.50 13.70 -4.63
CA GLY A 11 -9.60 14.41 -3.98
C GLY A 11 -10.19 13.76 -2.72
N HIS A 12 -9.87 12.51 -2.44
CA HIS A 12 -10.33 11.77 -1.26
C HIS A 12 -9.16 11.22 -0.42
N SER A 13 -7.95 11.78 -0.60
CA SER A 13 -6.78 11.34 0.16
C SER A 13 -6.79 11.88 1.58
N TYR A 14 -6.63 11.02 2.57
CA TYR A 14 -6.45 11.39 3.98
C TYR A 14 -5.00 11.75 4.32
N SER A 15 -4.05 11.59 3.37
CA SER A 15 -2.62 11.81 3.63
C SER A 15 -2.33 13.21 4.18
N LYS A 16 -2.99 14.26 3.64
CA LYS A 16 -2.84 15.64 4.15
C LYS A 16 -3.15 15.74 5.63
N ILE A 17 -4.32 15.25 6.04
CA ILE A 17 -4.76 15.31 7.44
C ILE A 17 -3.80 14.52 8.33
N ILE A 18 -3.41 13.31 7.91
CA ILE A 18 -2.51 12.44 8.69
C ILE A 18 -1.13 13.08 8.85
N HIS A 19 -0.54 13.60 7.77
CA HIS A 19 0.78 14.23 7.82
C HIS A 19 0.79 15.47 8.71
N GLU A 20 -0.23 16.34 8.60
CA GLU A 20 -0.37 17.56 9.41
C GLU A 20 -0.75 17.29 10.87
N MET A 21 -1.27 16.10 11.21
CA MET A 21 -1.45 15.65 12.60
C MET A 21 -0.15 15.08 13.20
N LEU A 22 0.67 14.43 12.41
CA LEU A 22 1.91 13.76 12.86
C LEU A 22 3.12 14.70 12.91
N ALA A 23 3.13 15.78 12.11
CA ALA A 23 4.25 16.70 12.01
C ALA A 23 3.81 18.14 11.73
N ASP A 24 4.64 19.11 12.16
CA ASP A 24 4.37 20.55 12.02
C ASP A 24 4.91 21.08 10.68
N TYR A 25 4.19 20.76 9.59
CA TYR A 25 4.40 21.32 8.25
C TYR A 25 3.10 21.29 7.43
N THR A 26 3.05 22.13 6.39
CA THR A 26 1.96 22.05 5.40
C THR A 26 2.22 20.92 4.42
N TYR A 27 1.20 20.10 4.19
CA TYR A 27 1.25 19.00 3.24
C TYR A 27 0.26 19.22 2.10
N ASP A 28 0.77 19.30 0.87
CA ASP A 28 -0.02 19.60 -0.31
C ASP A 28 -0.47 18.34 -1.05
N LEU A 29 -1.66 18.39 -1.65
CA LEU A 29 -2.13 17.41 -2.61
C LEU A 29 -1.95 17.94 -4.02
N CYS A 30 -1.07 17.32 -4.81
CA CYS A 30 -0.72 17.75 -6.16
C CYS A 30 -1.13 16.65 -7.17
N PRO A 31 -2.39 16.64 -7.65
CA PRO A 31 -2.78 15.74 -8.71
C PRO A 31 -2.09 16.15 -10.01
N LEU A 32 -1.52 15.16 -10.71
CA LEU A 32 -0.78 15.35 -11.96
C LEU A 32 -1.40 14.48 -13.05
N THR A 33 -1.54 15.06 -14.24
CA THR A 33 -1.80 14.28 -15.45
C THR A 33 -0.52 13.61 -15.95
N PRO A 34 -0.60 12.60 -16.84
CA PRO A 34 0.59 12.00 -17.43
C PRO A 34 1.51 12.99 -18.17
N GLU A 35 0.94 14.08 -18.70
CA GLU A 35 1.68 15.13 -19.42
C GLU A 35 2.39 16.11 -18.46
N GLU A 36 1.85 16.32 -17.27
CA GLU A 36 2.41 17.20 -16.24
C GLU A 36 3.49 16.50 -15.41
N PHE A 37 3.35 15.19 -15.19
CA PHE A 37 4.22 14.39 -14.33
C PHE A 37 5.72 14.51 -14.70
N PRO A 38 6.17 14.37 -15.97
CA PRO A 38 7.59 14.51 -16.30
C PRO A 38 8.16 15.88 -15.94
N LYS A 39 7.42 16.95 -16.24
CA LYS A 39 7.83 18.33 -15.96
C LYS A 39 7.96 18.61 -14.47
N PHE A 40 7.03 18.04 -13.67
CA PHE A 40 7.08 18.13 -12.21
C PHE A 40 8.33 17.45 -11.66
N MET A 41 8.64 16.24 -12.13
CA MET A 41 9.80 15.49 -11.67
C MET A 41 11.13 16.15 -12.09
N GLU A 42 11.22 16.71 -13.30
CA GLU A 42 12.40 17.41 -13.80
C GLU A 42 12.69 18.74 -13.08
N ALA A 43 11.65 19.40 -12.56
CA ALA A 43 11.80 20.69 -11.87
C ALA A 43 12.47 20.56 -10.50
N HIS A 44 12.36 19.40 -9.82
CA HIS A 44 12.86 19.15 -8.45
C HIS A 44 12.42 20.20 -7.41
N ASP A 45 11.28 20.88 -7.66
CA ASP A 45 10.79 21.99 -6.82
C ASP A 45 9.96 21.47 -5.63
N PHE A 46 10.58 20.61 -4.83
CA PHE A 46 10.04 20.09 -3.58
C PHE A 46 11.18 19.68 -2.65
N ARG A 47 10.89 19.63 -1.35
CA ARG A 47 11.80 19.10 -0.34
C ARG A 47 11.63 17.61 -0.15
N ALA A 48 10.39 17.15 0.02
CA ALA A 48 10.08 15.73 0.03
C ALA A 48 8.61 15.50 -0.34
N ILE A 49 8.35 14.36 -0.99
CA ILE A 49 7.00 14.01 -1.47
C ILE A 49 6.70 12.54 -1.27
N ASN A 50 5.41 12.25 -1.08
CA ASN A 50 4.90 10.90 -1.31
C ASN A 50 4.39 10.76 -2.76
N VAL A 51 4.39 9.53 -3.23
CA VAL A 51 3.94 9.14 -4.56
C VAL A 51 2.88 8.06 -4.45
N THR A 52 1.73 8.27 -5.11
CA THR A 52 0.68 7.27 -5.20
C THR A 52 0.35 6.91 -6.64
N ILE A 53 -0.69 6.11 -6.82
CA ILE A 53 -1.17 5.65 -8.14
C ILE A 53 -1.36 6.84 -9.10
N PRO A 54 -0.88 6.75 -10.38
CA PRO A 54 -0.24 5.55 -10.98
C PRO A 54 1.29 5.55 -10.88
N TYR A 55 1.95 6.56 -10.32
CA TYR A 55 3.34 6.96 -10.55
C TYR A 55 4.42 6.23 -9.73
N LYS A 56 4.06 5.29 -8.83
CA LYS A 56 5.05 4.61 -7.94
C LYS A 56 6.20 3.88 -8.66
N GLN A 57 6.03 3.52 -9.92
CA GLN A 57 7.07 2.94 -10.76
C GLN A 57 7.66 3.97 -11.71
N ASP A 58 6.84 4.91 -12.19
CA ASP A 58 7.22 5.89 -13.20
C ASP A 58 8.20 6.93 -12.65
N VAL A 59 8.26 7.13 -11.32
CA VAL A 59 9.24 8.01 -10.67
C VAL A 59 10.66 7.45 -10.69
N ILE A 60 10.84 6.13 -10.80
CA ILE A 60 12.14 5.46 -10.67
C ILE A 60 13.21 6.03 -11.62
N PRO A 61 12.91 6.30 -12.92
CA PRO A 61 13.91 6.86 -13.84
C PRO A 61 14.39 8.29 -13.49
N TYR A 62 13.68 9.01 -12.62
CA TYR A 62 14.01 10.36 -12.21
C TYR A 62 14.86 10.41 -10.92
N LEU A 63 15.12 9.27 -10.28
CA LEU A 63 15.81 9.21 -9.00
C LEU A 63 17.31 9.00 -9.18
N ASP A 64 18.11 9.72 -8.40
CA ASP A 64 19.56 9.57 -8.34
C ASP A 64 19.96 8.37 -7.49
N GLU A 65 19.15 8.05 -6.48
CA GLU A 65 19.41 7.00 -5.52
C GLU A 65 18.11 6.34 -5.07
N ILE A 66 18.12 5.03 -4.89
CA ILE A 66 16.99 4.26 -4.37
C ILE A 66 17.54 3.34 -3.29
N ASP A 67 16.93 3.33 -2.11
CA ASP A 67 17.33 2.43 -1.06
C ASP A 67 17.12 0.96 -1.43
N ALA A 68 17.88 0.07 -0.79
CA ALA A 68 17.85 -1.36 -1.13
C ALA A 68 16.44 -1.99 -1.01
N PRO A 69 15.61 -1.67 0.01
CA PRO A 69 14.24 -2.15 0.09
C PRO A 69 13.37 -1.70 -1.08
N ALA A 70 13.35 -0.40 -1.40
CA ALA A 70 12.55 0.13 -2.51
C ALA A 70 13.00 -0.41 -3.86
N GLN A 71 14.32 -0.60 -4.05
CA GLN A 71 14.89 -1.22 -5.25
C GLN A 71 14.44 -2.67 -5.40
N ALA A 72 14.50 -3.47 -4.34
CA ALA A 72 14.04 -4.86 -4.34
C ALA A 72 12.53 -4.99 -4.61
N ILE A 73 11.73 -4.07 -4.07
CA ILE A 73 10.29 -3.98 -4.31
C ILE A 73 9.99 -3.53 -5.75
N GLY A 74 10.82 -2.67 -6.34
CA GLY A 74 10.61 -2.08 -7.66
C GLY A 74 9.42 -1.11 -7.69
N ALA A 75 9.21 -0.38 -6.59
CA ALA A 75 8.25 0.72 -6.47
C ALA A 75 8.70 1.70 -5.39
N VAL A 76 8.49 2.98 -5.63
CA VAL A 76 8.82 4.09 -4.71
C VAL A 76 7.54 4.84 -4.38
N ASN A 77 7.30 5.11 -3.10
CA ASN A 77 6.18 5.92 -2.63
C ASN A 77 6.61 7.15 -1.80
N THR A 78 7.92 7.31 -1.60
CA THR A 78 8.50 8.39 -0.79
C THR A 78 9.79 8.87 -1.46
N ILE A 79 9.92 10.17 -1.72
CA ILE A 79 11.08 10.79 -2.37
C ILE A 79 11.54 11.96 -1.53
N VAL A 80 12.82 12.02 -1.23
CA VAL A 80 13.46 13.15 -0.53
C VAL A 80 14.46 13.81 -1.46
N ASN A 81 14.38 15.13 -1.58
CA ASN A 81 15.33 15.96 -2.33
C ASN A 81 16.45 16.39 -1.39
N LYS A 82 17.62 15.79 -1.51
CA LYS A 82 18.83 16.13 -0.76
C LYS A 82 19.74 17.02 -1.61
N ASN A 83 19.50 18.33 -1.56
CA ASN A 83 20.29 19.32 -2.31
C ASN A 83 20.32 19.05 -3.83
N GLY A 84 19.17 18.79 -4.42
CA GLY A 84 18.99 18.51 -5.84
C GLY A 84 19.14 17.04 -6.23
N ARG A 85 19.57 16.15 -5.32
CA ARG A 85 19.59 14.69 -5.52
C ARG A 85 18.31 14.07 -4.98
N LEU A 86 17.63 13.32 -5.82
CA LEU A 86 16.39 12.65 -5.46
C LEU A 86 16.65 11.23 -4.94
N CYS A 87 16.32 11.01 -3.66
CA CYS A 87 16.46 9.72 -2.97
C CYS A 87 15.09 9.07 -2.79
N GLY A 88 14.90 7.87 -3.32
CA GLY A 88 13.63 7.12 -3.30
C GLY A 88 13.59 6.04 -2.23
N HIS A 89 12.43 5.94 -1.56
CA HIS A 89 12.13 4.98 -0.50
C HIS A 89 10.76 4.33 -0.70
N ASN A 90 10.49 3.25 0.03
CA ASN A 90 9.18 2.61 0.05
C ASN A 90 8.69 2.41 1.49
N THR A 91 7.76 3.26 1.93
CA THR A 91 7.15 3.20 3.27
C THR A 91 5.86 2.35 3.31
N ASP A 92 5.35 1.88 2.18
CA ASP A 92 4.26 0.88 2.16
C ASP A 92 4.73 -0.42 2.80
N TYR A 93 6.00 -0.80 2.62
CA TYR A 93 6.57 -2.02 3.20
C TYR A 93 6.51 -2.02 4.74
N PRO A 94 7.16 -1.08 5.46
CA PRO A 94 7.04 -1.04 6.91
C PRO A 94 5.62 -0.78 7.38
N GLY A 95 4.82 0.02 6.67
CA GLY A 95 3.42 0.30 7.00
C GLY A 95 2.54 -0.95 6.96
N PHE A 96 2.66 -1.77 5.92
CA PHE A 96 1.92 -3.03 5.81
C PHE A 96 2.40 -4.05 6.85
N ARG A 97 3.71 -4.16 7.07
CA ARG A 97 4.29 -5.03 8.10
C ARG A 97 3.78 -4.67 9.49
N TYR A 98 3.78 -3.38 9.85
CA TYR A 98 3.22 -2.87 11.10
C TYR A 98 1.76 -3.32 11.28
N MET A 99 0.91 -3.10 10.28
CA MET A 99 -0.51 -3.48 10.33
C MET A 99 -0.70 -4.98 10.58
N LEU A 100 0.08 -5.85 9.91
CA LEU A 100 0.00 -7.30 10.13
C LEU A 100 0.43 -7.68 11.55
N GLN A 101 1.52 -7.11 12.06
CA GLN A 101 2.05 -7.38 13.40
C GLN A 101 1.12 -6.88 14.49
N LYS A 102 0.63 -5.64 14.37
CA LYS A 102 -0.30 -5.03 15.33
C LYS A 102 -1.60 -5.82 15.47
N ASN A 103 -2.07 -6.36 14.36
CA ASN A 103 -3.29 -7.16 14.33
C ASN A 103 -3.01 -8.67 14.52
N GLU A 104 -1.79 -9.07 14.86
CA GLU A 104 -1.44 -10.48 15.09
C GLU A 104 -1.90 -11.40 13.94
N ILE A 105 -1.69 -10.97 12.69
CA ILE A 105 -2.04 -11.75 11.50
C ILE A 105 -0.96 -12.82 11.28
N PRO A 106 -1.30 -14.11 11.34
CA PRO A 106 -0.33 -15.16 11.05
C PRO A 106 0.07 -15.13 9.56
N VAL A 107 1.37 -15.12 9.29
CA VAL A 107 1.93 -15.13 7.93
C VAL A 107 2.88 -16.31 7.72
N LYS A 108 3.69 -16.63 8.74
CA LYS A 108 4.67 -17.72 8.64
C LYS A 108 3.99 -19.03 8.28
N ASP A 109 4.55 -19.72 7.30
CA ASP A 109 4.09 -21.03 6.78
C ASP A 109 2.68 -20.99 6.13
N GLN A 110 2.10 -19.79 5.90
CA GLN A 110 0.78 -19.64 5.29
C GLN A 110 0.84 -19.55 3.76
N ILE A 111 -0.22 -20.00 3.10
CA ILE A 111 -0.50 -19.73 1.69
C ILE A 111 -1.28 -18.40 1.59
N CYS A 112 -0.73 -17.43 0.88
CA CYS A 112 -1.28 -16.09 0.77
C CYS A 112 -1.72 -15.79 -0.67
N LEU A 113 -2.94 -15.27 -0.85
CA LEU A 113 -3.40 -14.67 -2.10
C LEU A 113 -3.28 -13.15 -2.00
N VAL A 114 -2.66 -12.54 -2.99
CA VAL A 114 -2.57 -11.08 -3.14
C VAL A 114 -3.36 -10.68 -4.37
N LEU A 115 -4.51 -10.04 -4.18
CA LEU A 115 -5.39 -9.59 -5.25
C LEU A 115 -4.88 -8.27 -5.81
N GLY A 116 -4.50 -8.27 -7.09
CA GLY A 116 -3.96 -7.11 -7.79
C GLY A 116 -2.45 -7.19 -8.03
N THR A 117 -1.99 -6.44 -9.04
CA THR A 117 -0.59 -6.42 -9.53
C THR A 117 0.00 -5.01 -9.61
N GLY A 118 -0.61 -4.04 -8.91
CA GLY A 118 -0.19 -2.64 -8.86
C GLY A 118 1.00 -2.38 -7.93
N GLY A 119 1.36 -1.09 -7.74
CA GLY A 119 2.50 -0.70 -6.91
C GLY A 119 2.40 -1.18 -5.45
N ALA A 120 1.20 -1.17 -4.84
CA ALA A 120 1.00 -1.64 -3.48
C ALA A 120 1.23 -3.16 -3.34
N SER A 121 0.82 -3.96 -4.35
CA SER A 121 1.01 -5.41 -4.30
C SER A 121 2.47 -5.83 -4.19
N LYS A 122 3.39 -5.05 -4.75
CA LYS A 122 4.83 -5.32 -4.70
C LYS A 122 5.36 -5.27 -3.26
N ALA A 123 5.01 -4.22 -2.51
CA ALA A 123 5.38 -4.09 -1.10
C ALA A 123 4.73 -5.20 -0.25
N VAL A 124 3.45 -5.49 -0.48
CA VAL A 124 2.70 -6.56 0.19
C VAL A 124 3.37 -7.92 -0.03
N VAL A 125 3.71 -8.27 -1.27
CA VAL A 125 4.40 -9.53 -1.61
C VAL A 125 5.76 -9.62 -0.90
N ALA A 126 6.53 -8.54 -0.90
CA ALA A 126 7.82 -8.49 -0.21
C ALA A 126 7.66 -8.77 1.29
N VAL A 127 6.73 -8.07 1.97
CA VAL A 127 6.46 -8.27 3.40
C VAL A 127 6.03 -9.71 3.69
N LEU A 128 5.10 -10.27 2.92
CA LEU A 128 4.61 -11.64 3.16
C LEU A 128 5.73 -12.67 3.01
N ARG A 129 6.61 -12.51 2.02
CA ARG A 129 7.78 -13.38 1.84
C ARG A 129 8.76 -13.26 3.00
N ASP A 130 9.09 -12.05 3.41
CA ASP A 130 10.03 -11.79 4.50
C ASP A 130 9.49 -12.23 5.87
N MET A 131 8.16 -12.25 6.03
CA MET A 131 7.49 -12.82 7.21
C MET A 131 7.34 -14.34 7.15
N GLY A 132 7.86 -14.99 6.10
CA GLY A 132 7.95 -16.44 5.99
C GLY A 132 6.69 -17.13 5.47
N ALA A 133 5.88 -16.47 4.64
CA ALA A 133 4.79 -17.13 3.92
C ALA A 133 5.32 -18.33 3.12
N SER A 134 4.64 -19.49 3.20
CA SER A 134 5.04 -20.67 2.43
C SER A 134 4.84 -20.50 0.94
N LYS A 135 3.79 -19.77 0.57
CA LYS A 135 3.46 -19.46 -0.83
C LYS A 135 2.77 -18.10 -0.93
N VAL A 136 3.17 -17.28 -1.87
CA VAL A 136 2.50 -16.01 -2.19
C VAL A 136 2.10 -16.03 -3.66
N LEU A 137 0.80 -15.98 -3.93
CA LEU A 137 0.21 -16.00 -5.26
C LEU A 137 -0.41 -14.65 -5.58
N LEU A 138 0.06 -14.04 -6.66
CA LEU A 138 -0.57 -12.85 -7.23
C LEU A 138 -1.79 -13.26 -8.05
N VAL A 139 -2.91 -12.59 -7.82
CA VAL A 139 -4.19 -12.84 -8.50
C VAL A 139 -4.60 -11.61 -9.32
N SER A 140 -4.95 -11.80 -10.58
CA SER A 140 -5.40 -10.73 -11.47
C SER A 140 -6.54 -11.20 -12.38
N ARG A 141 -7.17 -10.26 -13.07
CA ARG A 141 -8.20 -10.54 -14.09
C ARG A 141 -7.64 -11.27 -15.31
N HIS A 142 -6.36 -11.12 -15.56
CA HIS A 142 -5.66 -11.72 -16.69
C HIS A 142 -4.42 -12.47 -16.19
N ALA A 143 -4.22 -13.69 -16.68
CA ALA A 143 -3.03 -14.47 -16.41
C ALA A 143 -1.78 -13.79 -17.00
N ALA A 144 -0.67 -13.89 -16.27
CA ALA A 144 0.65 -13.45 -16.70
C ALA A 144 1.71 -14.35 -16.04
N PRO A 145 2.98 -14.31 -16.47
CA PRO A 145 4.02 -15.06 -15.78
C PRO A 145 4.06 -14.76 -14.28
N GLY A 146 3.84 -15.78 -13.43
CA GLY A 146 3.77 -15.66 -11.99
C GLY A 146 2.47 -15.05 -11.41
N VAL A 147 1.44 -14.86 -12.24
CA VAL A 147 0.14 -14.30 -11.86
C VAL A 147 -0.95 -15.26 -12.30
N ILE A 148 -1.82 -15.67 -11.37
CA ILE A 148 -2.99 -16.52 -11.63
C ILE A 148 -4.25 -15.67 -11.82
N THR A 149 -5.26 -16.24 -12.44
CA THR A 149 -6.59 -15.62 -12.55
C THR A 149 -7.41 -15.85 -11.30
N TYR A 150 -8.50 -15.08 -11.13
CA TYR A 150 -9.48 -15.33 -10.06
C TYR A 150 -10.14 -16.71 -10.19
N GLN A 151 -10.36 -17.20 -11.42
CA GLN A 151 -10.91 -18.53 -11.67
C GLN A 151 -9.96 -19.63 -11.15
N GLU A 152 -8.67 -19.52 -11.48
CA GLU A 152 -7.63 -20.45 -10.98
C GLU A 152 -7.51 -20.37 -9.46
N ALA A 153 -7.58 -19.18 -8.87
CA ALA A 153 -7.56 -19.01 -7.41
C ALA A 153 -8.73 -19.77 -6.74
N ILE A 154 -9.93 -19.71 -7.31
CA ILE A 154 -11.12 -20.40 -6.79
C ILE A 154 -11.06 -21.93 -7.06
N ALA A 155 -10.51 -22.33 -8.22
CA ALA A 155 -10.45 -23.75 -8.58
C ALA A 155 -9.37 -24.52 -7.78
N ASP A 156 -8.16 -23.93 -7.63
CA ASP A 156 -6.96 -24.64 -7.25
C ASP A 156 -6.33 -24.16 -5.94
N HIS A 157 -6.81 -23.04 -5.35
CA HIS A 157 -6.15 -22.39 -4.21
C HIS A 157 -7.12 -21.98 -3.08
N THR A 158 -8.22 -22.74 -2.89
CA THR A 158 -9.16 -22.51 -1.78
C THR A 158 -8.59 -22.88 -0.40
N ASP A 159 -7.40 -23.48 -0.38
CA ASP A 159 -6.57 -23.75 0.79
C ASP A 159 -5.80 -22.51 1.30
N ALA A 160 -5.89 -21.37 0.61
CA ALA A 160 -5.26 -20.13 1.04
C ALA A 160 -5.80 -19.66 2.40
N GLN A 161 -4.88 -19.29 3.28
CA GLN A 161 -5.14 -18.97 4.68
C GLN A 161 -5.18 -17.45 4.93
N LEU A 162 -4.50 -16.67 4.11
CA LEU A 162 -4.52 -15.21 4.14
C LEU A 162 -4.83 -14.65 2.75
N ILE A 163 -5.79 -13.74 2.67
CA ILE A 163 -6.15 -13.03 1.44
C ILE A 163 -5.92 -11.53 1.65
N VAL A 164 -5.16 -10.91 0.76
CA VAL A 164 -4.87 -9.46 0.81
C VAL A 164 -5.40 -8.80 -0.46
N ASN A 165 -6.34 -7.86 -0.31
CA ASN A 165 -6.77 -7.02 -1.42
C ASN A 165 -5.83 -5.82 -1.58
N THR A 166 -5.22 -5.69 -2.75
CA THR A 166 -4.41 -4.53 -3.17
C THR A 166 -4.99 -3.85 -4.41
N THR A 167 -6.20 -4.24 -4.81
CA THR A 167 -6.95 -3.62 -5.92
C THR A 167 -7.75 -2.41 -5.40
N PRO A 168 -8.18 -1.50 -6.29
CA PRO A 168 -9.09 -0.43 -5.93
C PRO A 168 -10.58 -0.88 -5.83
N VAL A 169 -10.87 -2.17 -6.00
CA VAL A 169 -12.25 -2.69 -5.92
C VAL A 169 -12.78 -2.59 -4.50
N GLY A 170 -13.95 -1.99 -4.33
CA GLY A 170 -14.53 -1.69 -3.03
C GLY A 170 -14.12 -0.32 -2.44
N MET A 171 -13.26 0.42 -3.14
CA MET A 171 -12.89 1.79 -2.78
C MET A 171 -13.98 2.78 -3.24
N PHE A 172 -14.22 3.83 -2.44
CA PHE A 172 -15.12 4.91 -2.81
C PHE A 172 -14.83 5.44 -4.24
N PRO A 173 -15.86 5.68 -5.08
CA PRO A 173 -17.31 5.63 -4.78
C PRO A 173 -17.98 4.27 -4.96
N ASP A 174 -17.29 3.23 -5.41
CA ASP A 174 -17.85 1.89 -5.68
C ASP A 174 -17.71 0.97 -4.44
N ASN A 175 -18.40 1.35 -3.36
CA ASN A 175 -18.25 0.72 -2.03
C ASN A 175 -18.84 -0.69 -1.93
N ASP A 176 -19.79 -1.03 -2.81
CA ASP A 176 -20.52 -2.31 -2.74
C ASP A 176 -19.82 -3.45 -3.48
N SER A 177 -18.78 -3.11 -4.25
CA SER A 177 -18.00 -4.08 -5.02
C SER A 177 -17.03 -4.85 -4.14
N SER A 178 -16.93 -6.17 -4.35
CA SER A 178 -15.91 -7.03 -3.75
C SER A 178 -15.05 -7.67 -4.84
N PRO A 179 -13.71 -7.71 -4.68
CA PRO A 179 -12.85 -8.32 -5.68
C PRO A 179 -12.98 -9.85 -5.74
N LEU A 180 -13.44 -10.48 -4.65
CA LEU A 180 -13.49 -11.94 -4.54
C LEU A 180 -14.63 -12.34 -3.58
N ASP A 181 -15.37 -13.41 -3.91
CA ASP A 181 -16.25 -14.08 -2.97
C ASP A 181 -15.41 -15.01 -2.06
N LEU A 182 -15.52 -14.83 -0.75
CA LEU A 182 -14.76 -15.57 0.25
C LEU A 182 -15.38 -16.92 0.62
N THR A 183 -16.58 -17.22 0.14
CA THR A 183 -17.32 -18.45 0.50
C THR A 183 -16.52 -19.73 0.20
N PRO A 184 -15.80 -19.88 -0.93
CA PRO A 184 -15.02 -21.08 -1.23
C PRO A 184 -13.78 -21.25 -0.33
N PHE A 185 -13.29 -20.19 0.31
CA PHE A 185 -12.00 -20.19 1.03
C PHE A 185 -12.18 -20.58 2.51
N ALA A 186 -12.54 -21.83 2.76
CA ALA A 186 -12.80 -22.31 4.12
C ALA A 186 -11.56 -22.24 5.03
N ALA A 187 -10.37 -22.48 4.48
CA ALA A 187 -9.10 -22.40 5.23
C ALA A 187 -8.67 -20.97 5.56
N CYS A 188 -9.22 -19.97 4.89
CA CYS A 188 -8.88 -18.57 5.11
C CYS A 188 -9.33 -18.12 6.50
N HIS A 189 -8.39 -17.68 7.34
CA HIS A 189 -8.65 -17.15 8.67
C HIS A 189 -8.60 -15.61 8.71
N SER A 190 -7.88 -14.97 7.79
CA SER A 190 -7.70 -13.52 7.78
C SER A 190 -7.81 -12.94 6.38
N VAL A 191 -8.46 -11.79 6.30
CA VAL A 191 -8.57 -10.97 5.09
C VAL A 191 -8.12 -9.56 5.42
N VAL A 192 -7.19 -9.04 4.64
CA VAL A 192 -6.63 -7.71 4.79
C VAL A 192 -6.92 -6.91 3.54
N ASP A 193 -7.45 -5.73 3.68
CA ASP A 193 -7.70 -4.82 2.56
C ASP A 193 -6.85 -3.56 2.72
N VAL A 194 -6.05 -3.20 1.72
CA VAL A 194 -5.27 -1.95 1.76
C VAL A 194 -6.14 -0.72 1.46
N VAL A 195 -7.37 -0.92 1.02
CA VAL A 195 -8.36 0.15 0.90
C VAL A 195 -8.77 0.63 2.29
N TYR A 196 -8.80 1.95 2.48
CA TYR A 196 -9.14 2.62 3.74
C TYR A 196 -10.42 3.48 3.66
N ASN A 197 -10.91 3.75 2.47
CA ASN A 197 -12.15 4.48 2.24
C ASN A 197 -13.06 3.71 1.25
N PRO A 198 -14.19 3.13 1.70
CA PRO A 198 -14.78 3.24 3.05
C PRO A 198 -13.95 2.55 4.13
N THR A 199 -14.22 2.88 5.40
CA THR A 199 -13.55 2.27 6.55
C THR A 199 -13.75 0.76 6.61
N VAL A 200 -14.88 0.24 6.13
CA VAL A 200 -15.16 -1.20 6.01
C VAL A 200 -15.61 -1.48 4.58
N THR A 201 -14.75 -2.14 3.83
CA THR A 201 -15.05 -2.56 2.45
C THR A 201 -15.92 -3.82 2.41
N ALA A 202 -16.53 -4.10 1.26
CA ALA A 202 -17.42 -5.26 1.09
C ALA A 202 -16.71 -6.59 1.39
N ILE A 203 -15.44 -6.74 0.96
CA ILE A 203 -14.66 -7.96 1.25
C ILE A 203 -14.37 -8.12 2.75
N VAL A 204 -14.06 -7.03 3.46
CA VAL A 204 -13.84 -7.05 4.92
C VAL A 204 -15.13 -7.35 5.66
N ALA A 205 -16.24 -6.78 5.24
CA ALA A 205 -17.56 -7.08 5.81
C ALA A 205 -17.94 -8.55 5.62
N GLN A 206 -17.70 -9.13 4.43
CA GLN A 206 -17.91 -10.55 4.16
C GLN A 206 -17.01 -11.42 5.03
N ALA A 207 -15.72 -11.07 5.18
CA ALA A 207 -14.80 -11.82 6.03
C ALA A 207 -15.31 -11.90 7.47
N ARG A 208 -15.70 -10.77 8.06
CA ARG A 208 -16.26 -10.70 9.42
C ARG A 208 -17.56 -11.51 9.57
N LYS A 209 -18.45 -11.46 8.57
CA LYS A 209 -19.69 -12.25 8.54
C LYS A 209 -19.41 -13.77 8.51
N LEU A 210 -18.31 -14.19 7.89
CA LEU A 210 -17.87 -15.59 7.82
C LEU A 210 -17.01 -16.01 9.04
N GLY A 211 -16.91 -15.17 10.08
CA GLY A 211 -16.09 -15.44 11.27
C GLY A 211 -14.59 -15.35 11.06
N LYS A 212 -14.15 -14.74 9.96
CA LYS A 212 -12.74 -14.50 9.64
C LYS A 212 -12.28 -13.13 10.17
N LYS A 213 -10.99 -13.00 10.48
CA LYS A 213 -10.43 -11.70 10.86
C LYS A 213 -10.38 -10.78 9.63
N GLY A 214 -11.09 -9.66 9.66
CA GLY A 214 -11.15 -8.68 8.57
C GLY A 214 -10.52 -7.36 8.98
N ILE A 215 -9.41 -6.97 8.34
CA ILE A 215 -8.62 -5.76 8.63
C ILE A 215 -8.68 -4.80 7.44
N THR A 216 -8.77 -3.52 7.73
CA THR A 216 -8.84 -2.43 6.74
C THR A 216 -7.54 -1.65 6.67
N GLY A 217 -7.31 -0.92 5.58
CA GLY A 217 -6.05 -0.28 5.26
C GLY A 217 -5.70 0.98 6.06
N LEU A 218 -6.55 1.44 6.98
CA LEU A 218 -6.32 2.72 7.65
C LEU A 218 -5.04 2.71 8.51
N GLU A 219 -4.78 1.63 9.27
CA GLU A 219 -3.53 1.51 10.05
C GLU A 219 -2.28 1.54 9.15
N MET A 220 -2.33 0.85 8.00
CA MET A 220 -1.24 0.91 7.02
C MET A 220 -1.05 2.33 6.49
N LEU A 221 -2.16 3.04 6.22
CA LEU A 221 -2.11 4.41 5.73
C LEU A 221 -1.43 5.36 6.72
N VAL A 222 -1.76 5.26 8.01
CA VAL A 222 -1.14 6.08 9.06
C VAL A 222 0.32 5.68 9.26
N ALA A 223 0.60 4.39 9.36
CA ALA A 223 1.95 3.89 9.58
C ALA A 223 2.91 4.28 8.44
N GLN A 224 2.51 4.14 7.17
CA GLN A 224 3.35 4.54 6.05
C GLN A 224 3.62 6.04 6.02
N ALA A 225 2.67 6.86 6.50
CA ALA A 225 2.85 8.30 6.62
C ALA A 225 3.87 8.64 7.72
N LEU A 226 3.80 7.99 8.88
CA LEU A 226 4.79 8.15 9.94
C LEU A 226 6.20 7.83 9.45
N TYR A 227 6.40 6.69 8.80
CA TYR A 227 7.71 6.32 8.23
C TYR A 227 8.15 7.25 7.09
N ALA A 228 7.22 7.85 6.32
CA ALA A 228 7.56 8.87 5.33
C ALA A 228 8.06 10.15 5.99
N ILE A 229 7.44 10.57 7.11
CA ILE A 229 7.86 11.75 7.90
C ILE A 229 9.27 11.56 8.45
N GLU A 230 9.64 10.35 8.88
CA GLU A 230 11.01 10.07 9.33
C GLU A 230 12.05 10.36 8.23
N PHE A 231 11.76 9.97 6.99
CA PHE A 231 12.62 10.31 5.84
C PHE A 231 12.57 11.81 5.51
N PHE A 232 11.38 12.44 5.58
CA PHE A 232 11.20 13.87 5.24
C PHE A 232 11.99 14.78 6.15
N LEU A 233 12.03 14.45 7.45
CA LEU A 233 12.61 15.28 8.50
C LEU A 233 13.96 14.75 9.02
N ASP A 234 14.44 13.65 8.47
CA ASP A 234 15.65 12.95 8.94
C ASP A 234 15.63 12.71 10.46
N THR A 235 14.54 12.10 10.95
CA THR A 235 14.27 11.86 12.36
C THR A 235 13.67 10.48 12.57
N SER A 236 13.56 10.03 13.82
CA SER A 236 12.81 8.84 14.21
C SER A 236 11.60 9.24 15.05
N LEU A 237 10.46 8.61 14.81
CA LEU A 237 9.23 8.81 15.53
C LEU A 237 8.82 7.51 16.25
N GLU A 238 8.15 7.66 17.39
CA GLU A 238 7.61 6.51 18.12
C GLU A 238 6.38 5.95 17.41
N GLU A 239 6.32 4.63 17.24
CA GLU A 239 5.20 3.95 16.54
C GLU A 239 3.87 4.10 17.29
N GLU A 240 3.90 4.42 18.59
CA GLU A 240 2.72 4.74 19.41
C GLU A 240 1.90 5.87 18.81
N LYS A 241 2.54 6.84 18.16
CA LYS A 241 1.86 7.95 17.45
C LYS A 241 0.90 7.48 16.36
N ILE A 242 1.11 6.29 15.79
CA ILE A 242 0.18 5.72 14.80
C ILE A 242 -1.19 5.52 15.44
N GLN A 243 -1.24 5.10 16.72
CA GLN A 243 -2.49 4.85 17.41
C GLN A 243 -3.19 6.14 17.88
N GLU A 244 -2.47 7.26 18.00
CA GLU A 244 -3.05 8.56 18.34
C GLU A 244 -3.83 9.18 17.18
N VAL A 245 -3.50 8.79 15.94
CA VAL A 245 -4.11 9.29 14.69
C VAL A 245 -5.14 8.33 14.13
N TYR A 246 -5.04 7.04 14.47
CA TYR A 246 -5.97 5.98 14.06
C TYR A 246 -7.26 6.03 14.87
#